data_15b50a28ecc3eee49fb75672a72a981e
#
_entry.id   15b50a28ecc3eee49fb75672a72a981e
#
_cell.length_a   1.000
_cell.length_b   1.000
_cell.length_c   1.000
_cell.angle_alpha   90.00
_cell.angle_beta   90.00
_cell.angle_gamma   90.00
#
_symmetry.space_group_name_H-M   'P 1'
#
loop_
_entity.id
_entity.type
_entity.pdbx_description
1 polymer ?
#
loop_
_entity_poly.entity_id
_entity_poly.type
_entity_poly.pdbx_seq_one_letter_code
_entity_poly.pdbx_strand_id
1 'polypeptide(L)'
;MITQLDTKTVYSFMDSLVSIKKYVQGAKDLGYKSLGMMDVDNLYGAYHFLEEAKAAGLQPLLGLEMEIYKDGNPLNLRLLALDSQGYRNLMKISTLKMMNRQNWEDFQHLFKGLALIVPIFEGVDQLDLGLDFYVGVFPDTPRQELTRPVLPLHTVRYFEQGDLETLQMLRAIRDNISLREVGHLSSHEFLLAPESLEEAFAENFPESLPNLEKLIADVHYEINTDLKLPRFNPERPAVEELRELAKTGLAKRGLAGTAYQVRLDQELDVIHQ
;
A
#
# COMPACT_ATOMS: atom_id res chain seq x y z
N MET A 1 21.64 -4.51 7.96
CA MET A 1 21.44 -3.28 7.11
C MET A 1 19.96 -2.94 7.17
N ILE A 2 19.62 -1.76 7.66
CA ILE A 2 18.24 -1.33 7.88
C ILE A 2 17.51 -1.07 6.56
N THR A 3 16.18 -1.16 6.62
CA THR A 3 15.25 -0.86 5.53
C THR A 3 14.34 0.29 5.95
N GLN A 4 14.14 1.27 5.09
CA GLN A 4 13.06 2.23 5.24
C GLN A 4 11.74 1.52 4.94
N LEU A 5 10.94 1.25 5.97
CA LEU A 5 9.73 0.41 5.86
C LEU A 5 8.47 1.25 5.64
N ASP A 6 8.25 2.27 6.47
CA ASP A 6 7.01 3.07 6.52
C ASP A 6 7.14 4.36 5.73
N THR A 7 6.90 4.31 4.42
CA THR A 7 6.89 5.51 3.55
C THR A 7 5.50 5.70 2.95
N LYS A 8 5.00 6.92 3.11
CA LYS A 8 3.78 7.41 2.46
C LYS A 8 4.17 8.11 1.16
N THR A 9 3.49 7.81 0.08
CA THR A 9 3.70 8.47 -1.20
C THR A 9 2.59 9.50 -1.48
N VAL A 10 2.69 10.21 -2.60
CA VAL A 10 1.64 11.13 -3.07
C VAL A 10 0.26 10.46 -3.23
N TYR A 11 0.20 9.14 -3.20
CA TYR A 11 -1.05 8.38 -3.19
C TYR A 11 -1.72 8.31 -1.81
N SER A 12 -1.00 8.65 -0.74
CA SER A 12 -1.60 9.04 0.55
C SER A 12 -2.10 10.47 0.41
N PHE A 13 -3.35 10.62 -0.02
CA PHE A 13 -3.92 11.86 -0.55
C PHE A 13 -3.76 13.04 0.42
N MET A 14 -3.07 14.09 -0.04
CA MET A 14 -2.79 15.32 0.74
C MET A 14 -2.10 15.06 2.10
N ASP A 15 -1.36 13.94 2.22
CA ASP A 15 -0.67 13.57 3.44
C ASP A 15 0.81 13.21 3.22
N SER A 16 1.29 13.33 1.97
CA SER A 16 2.69 13.14 1.61
C SER A 16 3.06 13.92 0.35
N LEU A 17 4.34 14.31 0.28
CA LEU A 17 4.99 14.95 -0.88
C LEU A 17 5.91 13.98 -1.63
N VAL A 18 5.98 12.73 -1.22
CA VAL A 18 6.92 11.72 -1.72
C VAL A 18 6.46 11.16 -3.04
N SER A 19 7.07 11.58 -4.16
CA SER A 19 6.89 10.91 -5.44
C SER A 19 7.71 9.62 -5.50
N ILE A 20 7.15 8.55 -6.06
CA ILE A 20 7.77 7.22 -6.10
C ILE A 20 9.15 7.26 -6.75
N LYS A 21 9.28 7.89 -7.92
CA LYS A 21 10.54 7.94 -8.64
C LYS A 21 11.65 8.64 -7.85
N LYS A 22 11.35 9.80 -7.23
CA LYS A 22 12.33 10.53 -6.39
C LYS A 22 12.70 9.72 -5.15
N TYR A 23 11.74 9.02 -4.56
CA TYR A 23 11.95 8.16 -3.40
C TYR A 23 12.89 6.99 -3.70
N VAL A 24 12.61 6.24 -4.76
CA VAL A 24 13.43 5.09 -5.17
C VAL A 24 14.84 5.54 -5.54
N GLN A 25 14.98 6.64 -6.28
CA GLN A 25 16.31 7.16 -6.63
C GLN A 25 17.08 7.64 -5.39
N GLY A 26 16.44 8.41 -4.51
CA GLY A 26 17.07 8.90 -3.27
C GLY A 26 17.51 7.76 -2.34
N ALA A 27 16.68 6.72 -2.21
CA ALA A 27 17.04 5.53 -1.43
C ALA A 27 18.21 4.76 -2.04
N LYS A 28 18.25 4.62 -3.37
CA LYS A 28 19.39 4.02 -4.08
C LYS A 28 20.68 4.80 -3.85
N ASP A 29 20.63 6.12 -3.97
CA ASP A 29 21.78 7.01 -3.79
C ASP A 29 22.30 6.96 -2.35
N LEU A 30 21.44 6.77 -1.37
CA LEU A 30 21.76 6.55 0.04
C LEU A 30 22.24 5.12 0.33
N GLY A 31 22.18 4.19 -0.61
CA GLY A 31 22.71 2.83 -0.47
C GLY A 31 21.75 1.80 0.13
N TYR A 32 20.46 2.10 0.23
CA TYR A 32 19.46 1.11 0.63
C TYR A 32 19.49 -0.12 -0.30
N LYS A 33 19.11 -1.29 0.22
CA LYS A 33 18.98 -2.55 -0.55
C LYS A 33 17.52 -2.99 -0.67
N SER A 34 16.70 -2.61 0.29
CA SER A 34 15.27 -2.87 0.33
C SER A 34 14.53 -1.60 0.73
N LEU A 35 13.30 -1.46 0.25
CA LEU A 35 12.55 -0.22 0.38
C LEU A 35 11.06 -0.52 0.53
N GLY A 36 10.42 0.06 1.54
CA GLY A 36 9.00 -0.11 1.84
C GLY A 36 8.14 1.02 1.31
N MET A 37 6.90 0.70 0.96
CA MET A 37 5.83 1.64 0.68
C MET A 37 4.58 1.20 1.42
N MET A 38 4.02 2.08 2.26
CA MET A 38 2.83 1.82 3.08
C MET A 38 1.87 3.02 3.01
N ASP A 39 1.23 3.21 1.88
CA ASP A 39 0.23 4.26 1.72
C ASP A 39 -1.02 4.01 2.57
N VAL A 40 -1.76 5.08 2.87
CA VAL A 40 -2.95 5.02 3.72
C VAL A 40 -4.14 4.48 2.93
N ASP A 41 -4.72 3.39 3.39
CA ASP A 41 -5.94 2.73 2.90
C ASP A 41 -5.92 2.27 1.44
N ASN A 42 -4.84 2.49 0.67
CA ASN A 42 -4.80 2.18 -0.75
C ASN A 42 -3.46 1.63 -1.24
N LEU A 43 -3.48 1.03 -2.44
CA LEU A 43 -2.32 0.49 -3.16
C LEU A 43 -2.17 1.12 -4.55
N TYR A 44 -2.64 2.35 -4.76
CA TYR A 44 -2.67 2.98 -6.08
C TYR A 44 -1.27 3.14 -6.69
N GLY A 45 -0.26 3.40 -5.87
CA GLY A 45 1.14 3.50 -6.28
C GLY A 45 1.87 2.17 -6.42
N ALA A 46 1.28 1.03 -6.00
CA ALA A 46 1.99 -0.22 -5.82
C ALA A 46 2.70 -0.72 -7.08
N TYR A 47 2.02 -0.76 -8.21
CA TYR A 47 2.62 -1.22 -9.47
C TYR A 47 3.80 -0.33 -9.88
N HIS A 48 3.62 0.99 -9.87
CA HIS A 48 4.67 1.95 -10.21
C HIS A 48 5.88 1.82 -9.27
N PHE A 49 5.64 1.69 -7.96
CA PHE A 49 6.71 1.48 -6.98
C PHE A 49 7.50 0.20 -7.23
N LEU A 50 6.82 -0.91 -7.53
CA LEU A 50 7.47 -2.19 -7.81
C LEU A 50 8.36 -2.15 -9.04
N GLU A 51 7.89 -1.53 -10.12
CA GLU A 51 8.65 -1.38 -11.36
C GLU A 51 9.88 -0.49 -11.14
N GLU A 52 9.72 0.68 -10.53
CA GLU A 52 10.84 1.60 -10.25
C GLU A 52 11.87 0.98 -9.30
N ALA A 53 11.45 0.32 -8.21
CA ALA A 53 12.34 -0.31 -7.27
C ALA A 53 13.13 -1.47 -7.89
N LYS A 54 12.48 -2.33 -8.67
CA LYS A 54 13.14 -3.41 -9.41
C LYS A 54 14.13 -2.87 -10.44
N ALA A 55 13.77 -1.85 -11.21
CA ALA A 55 14.65 -1.21 -12.17
C ALA A 55 15.88 -0.57 -11.48
N ALA A 56 15.73 -0.08 -10.26
CA ALA A 56 16.82 0.44 -9.43
C ALA A 56 17.69 -0.64 -8.79
N GLY A 57 17.28 -1.92 -8.83
CA GLY A 57 17.95 -3.05 -8.16
C GLY A 57 17.68 -3.13 -6.66
N LEU A 58 16.57 -2.55 -6.18
CA LEU A 58 16.13 -2.59 -4.80
C LEU A 58 15.05 -3.65 -4.62
N GLN A 59 15.04 -4.32 -3.44
CA GLN A 59 13.94 -5.20 -3.06
C GLN A 59 12.74 -4.37 -2.61
N PRO A 60 11.61 -4.39 -3.35
CA PRO A 60 10.41 -3.66 -2.95
C PRO A 60 9.63 -4.43 -1.88
N LEU A 61 9.16 -3.71 -0.89
CA LEU A 61 8.31 -4.19 0.19
C LEU A 61 6.99 -3.44 0.16
N LEU A 62 5.88 -4.15 -0.11
CA LEU A 62 4.56 -3.56 -0.17
C LEU A 62 3.78 -3.76 1.11
N GLY A 63 3.30 -2.67 1.62
CA GLY A 63 2.45 -2.61 2.78
C GLY A 63 1.28 -1.64 2.61
N LEU A 64 0.52 -1.49 3.66
CA LEU A 64 -0.64 -0.62 3.77
C LEU A 64 -0.75 -0.12 5.21
N GLU A 65 -0.95 1.17 5.40
CA GLU A 65 -1.44 1.72 6.66
C GLU A 65 -2.96 1.76 6.64
N MET A 66 -3.59 1.37 7.75
CA MET A 66 -5.03 1.51 7.90
C MET A 66 -5.44 1.74 9.35
N GLU A 67 -6.52 2.49 9.54
CA GLU A 67 -7.22 2.56 10.80
C GLU A 67 -8.50 1.75 10.72
N ILE A 68 -8.76 0.93 11.73
CA ILE A 68 -9.97 0.12 11.89
C ILE A 68 -10.48 0.23 13.32
N TYR A 69 -11.65 -0.30 13.57
CA TYR A 69 -12.23 -0.37 14.91
C TYR A 69 -12.25 -1.82 15.41
N LYS A 70 -11.68 -2.05 16.59
CA LYS A 70 -11.78 -3.32 17.32
C LYS A 70 -12.47 -3.06 18.66
N ASP A 71 -13.58 -3.77 18.90
CA ASP A 71 -14.38 -3.59 20.13
C ASP A 71 -14.76 -2.12 20.39
N GLY A 72 -15.03 -1.36 19.31
CA GLY A 72 -15.38 0.04 19.35
C GLY A 72 -14.22 1.03 19.53
N ASN A 73 -12.99 0.54 19.69
CA ASN A 73 -11.79 1.39 19.83
C ASN A 73 -11.02 1.49 18.49
N PRO A 74 -10.50 2.67 18.14
CA PRO A 74 -9.66 2.81 16.95
C PRO A 74 -8.34 2.04 17.14
N LEU A 75 -7.95 1.33 16.09
CA LEU A 75 -6.70 0.56 16.01
C LEU A 75 -5.99 0.91 14.71
N ASN A 76 -4.81 1.48 14.82
CA ASN A 76 -3.96 1.76 13.68
C ASN A 76 -3.07 0.55 13.40
N LEU A 77 -3.00 0.15 12.13
CA LEU A 77 -2.21 -0.99 11.68
C LEU A 77 -1.32 -0.60 10.51
N ARG A 78 -0.10 -1.20 10.49
CA ARG A 78 0.70 -1.33 9.27
C ARG A 78 0.69 -2.80 8.90
N LEU A 79 0.37 -3.07 7.67
CA LEU A 79 0.33 -4.41 7.10
C LEU A 79 1.43 -4.54 6.06
N LEU A 80 2.28 -5.56 6.16
CA LEU A 80 3.33 -5.85 5.18
C LEU A 80 3.05 -7.19 4.52
N ALA A 81 3.04 -7.26 3.20
CA ALA A 81 2.94 -8.53 2.48
C ALA A 81 4.22 -9.34 2.65
N LEU A 82 4.08 -10.60 3.08
CA LEU A 82 5.18 -11.55 3.21
C LEU A 82 5.28 -12.47 1.98
N ASP A 83 4.14 -12.82 1.40
CA ASP A 83 4.04 -13.74 0.28
C ASP A 83 2.98 -13.28 -0.75
N SER A 84 2.83 -14.04 -1.82
CA SER A 84 1.83 -13.74 -2.87
C SER A 84 0.38 -13.82 -2.36
N GLN A 85 0.11 -14.54 -1.27
CA GLN A 85 -1.21 -14.54 -0.64
C GLN A 85 -1.43 -13.22 0.12
N GLY A 86 -0.43 -12.78 0.88
CA GLY A 86 -0.45 -11.50 1.57
C GLY A 86 -0.66 -10.33 0.60
N TYR A 87 0.06 -10.31 -0.52
CA TYR A 87 -0.15 -9.30 -1.56
C TYR A 87 -1.59 -9.28 -2.09
N ARG A 88 -2.16 -10.45 -2.42
CA ARG A 88 -3.57 -10.54 -2.84
C ARG A 88 -4.53 -10.07 -1.73
N ASN A 89 -4.20 -10.35 -0.49
CA ASN A 89 -5.01 -9.92 0.65
C ASN A 89 -4.92 -8.41 0.86
N LEU A 90 -3.75 -7.77 0.70
CA LEU A 90 -3.64 -6.30 0.70
C LEU A 90 -4.55 -5.65 -0.34
N MET A 91 -4.63 -6.20 -1.56
CA MET A 91 -5.55 -5.67 -2.59
C MET A 91 -7.02 -5.76 -2.16
N LYS A 92 -7.42 -6.87 -1.52
CA LYS A 92 -8.78 -7.03 -0.99
C LYS A 92 -9.05 -6.08 0.16
N ILE A 93 -8.10 -5.93 1.08
CA ILE A 93 -8.19 -4.99 2.22
C ILE A 93 -8.36 -3.56 1.70
N SER A 94 -7.53 -3.12 0.77
CA SER A 94 -7.67 -1.80 0.13
C SER A 94 -9.06 -1.62 -0.50
N THR A 95 -9.57 -2.63 -1.20
CA THR A 95 -10.92 -2.60 -1.78
C THR A 95 -11.99 -2.43 -0.70
N LEU A 96 -11.92 -3.20 0.39
CA LEU A 96 -12.88 -3.11 1.50
C LEU A 96 -12.81 -1.74 2.19
N LYS A 97 -11.61 -1.17 2.36
CA LYS A 97 -11.45 0.20 2.88
C LYS A 97 -12.14 1.22 1.98
N MET A 98 -11.97 1.12 0.66
CA MET A 98 -12.67 1.98 -0.30
C MET A 98 -14.20 1.79 -0.29
N MET A 99 -14.68 0.64 0.18
CA MET A 99 -16.10 0.36 0.42
C MET A 99 -16.58 0.79 1.83
N ASN A 100 -15.80 1.62 2.53
CA ASN A 100 -16.07 2.11 3.89
C ASN A 100 -16.21 1.00 4.96
N ARG A 101 -15.53 -0.13 4.78
CA ARG A 101 -15.43 -1.14 5.83
C ARG A 101 -14.39 -0.68 6.85
N GLN A 102 -14.71 -0.84 8.15
CA GLN A 102 -13.89 -0.27 9.21
C GLN A 102 -13.73 -1.17 10.44
N ASN A 103 -14.48 -2.27 10.55
CA ASN A 103 -14.44 -3.12 11.72
C ASN A 103 -13.42 -4.26 11.57
N TRP A 104 -12.81 -4.68 12.67
CA TRP A 104 -11.86 -5.81 12.72
C TRP A 104 -12.39 -7.06 12.00
N GLU A 105 -13.67 -7.37 12.19
CA GLU A 105 -14.33 -8.54 11.63
C GLU A 105 -14.38 -8.54 10.10
N ASP A 106 -14.35 -7.36 9.48
CA ASP A 106 -14.31 -7.23 8.02
C ASP A 106 -12.97 -7.72 7.44
N PHE A 107 -11.88 -7.65 8.23
CA PHE A 107 -10.50 -7.83 7.73
C PHE A 107 -9.76 -9.04 8.30
N GLN A 108 -10.08 -9.51 9.51
CA GLN A 108 -9.28 -10.52 10.23
C GLN A 108 -9.00 -11.79 9.40
N HIS A 109 -9.92 -12.20 8.54
CA HIS A 109 -9.76 -13.35 7.67
C HIS A 109 -8.79 -13.14 6.50
N LEU A 110 -8.36 -11.89 6.26
CA LEU A 110 -7.43 -11.49 5.20
C LEU A 110 -5.99 -11.31 5.70
N PHE A 111 -5.71 -11.46 6.98
CA PHE A 111 -4.36 -11.21 7.52
C PHE A 111 -3.36 -12.34 7.25
N LYS A 112 -3.80 -13.46 6.71
CA LYS A 112 -2.89 -14.55 6.30
C LYS A 112 -1.90 -14.08 5.23
N GLY A 113 -0.60 -14.35 5.44
CA GLY A 113 0.48 -13.91 4.55
C GLY A 113 0.88 -12.45 4.74
N LEU A 114 0.40 -11.82 5.82
CA LEU A 114 0.76 -10.46 6.21
C LEU A 114 1.48 -10.46 7.56
N ALA A 115 2.48 -9.62 7.70
CA ALA A 115 2.95 -9.18 9.00
C ALA A 115 2.08 -8.00 9.45
N LEU A 116 1.56 -8.12 10.69
CA LEU A 116 0.79 -7.06 11.35
C LEU A 116 1.76 -6.29 12.24
N ILE A 117 1.77 -4.98 12.11
CA ILE A 117 2.58 -4.07 12.92
C ILE A 117 1.63 -3.07 13.55
N VAL A 118 1.59 -3.07 14.87
CA VAL A 118 0.78 -2.14 15.66
C VAL A 118 1.71 -1.06 16.19
N PRO A 119 1.54 0.21 15.80
CA PRO A 119 2.30 1.30 16.40
C PRO A 119 2.12 1.31 17.92
N ILE A 120 3.20 1.64 18.62
CA ILE A 120 3.22 1.62 20.08
C ILE A 120 2.19 2.59 20.68
N PHE A 121 1.49 2.14 21.69
CA PHE A 121 0.60 2.95 22.54
C PHE A 121 0.55 2.36 23.95
N GLU A 122 0.01 3.10 24.91
CA GLU A 122 -0.13 2.61 26.29
C GLU A 122 -1.06 1.39 26.34
N GLY A 123 -0.54 0.26 26.82
CA GLY A 123 -1.30 -1.00 26.90
C GLY A 123 -1.19 -1.89 25.65
N VAL A 124 -0.31 -1.60 24.70
CA VAL A 124 -0.14 -2.43 23.49
C VAL A 124 0.17 -3.90 23.78
N ASP A 125 0.89 -4.20 24.85
CA ASP A 125 1.20 -5.58 25.28
C ASP A 125 -0.02 -6.37 25.74
N GLN A 126 -1.07 -5.68 26.25
CA GLN A 126 -2.32 -6.28 26.65
C GLN A 126 -3.32 -6.45 25.50
N LEU A 127 -2.99 -5.90 24.32
CA LEU A 127 -3.85 -6.01 23.16
C LEU A 127 -3.93 -7.47 22.69
N ASP A 128 -5.14 -8.01 22.66
CA ASP A 128 -5.42 -9.34 22.11
C ASP A 128 -6.09 -9.22 20.74
N LEU A 129 -5.36 -9.61 19.69
CA LEU A 129 -5.88 -9.68 18.33
C LEU A 129 -6.26 -11.11 17.91
N GLY A 130 -5.98 -12.11 18.75
CA GLY A 130 -6.07 -13.52 18.36
C GLY A 130 -5.04 -13.93 17.30
N LEU A 131 -4.05 -13.06 17.02
CA LEU A 131 -3.00 -13.21 16.01
C LEU A 131 -1.70 -12.63 16.54
N ASP A 132 -0.58 -13.14 16.03
CA ASP A 132 0.73 -12.57 16.30
C ASP A 132 0.89 -11.22 15.56
N PHE A 133 1.52 -10.27 16.24
CA PHE A 133 1.86 -8.98 15.67
C PHE A 133 3.15 -8.43 16.26
N TYR A 134 3.77 -7.51 15.55
CA TYR A 134 4.91 -6.73 15.99
C TYR A 134 4.44 -5.40 16.58
N VAL A 135 5.16 -4.91 17.58
CA VAL A 135 4.99 -3.53 18.06
C VAL A 135 5.92 -2.62 17.27
N GLY A 136 5.35 -1.66 16.58
CA GLY A 136 6.11 -0.64 15.84
C GLY A 136 6.55 0.48 16.76
N VAL A 137 7.86 0.71 16.91
CA VAL A 137 8.44 1.77 17.72
C VAL A 137 9.01 2.87 16.85
N PHE A 138 8.91 4.13 17.28
CA PHE A 138 9.42 5.29 16.56
C PHE A 138 10.75 5.78 17.16
N PRO A 139 11.55 6.58 16.44
CA PRO A 139 12.85 7.08 16.93
C PRO A 139 12.79 7.80 18.28
N ASP A 140 11.72 8.52 18.53
CA ASP A 140 11.47 9.28 19.76
C ASP A 140 10.75 8.48 20.86
N THR A 141 10.46 7.20 20.62
CA THR A 141 9.82 6.33 21.60
C THR A 141 10.75 6.09 22.80
N PRO A 142 10.37 6.44 24.02
CA PRO A 142 11.16 6.13 25.20
C PRO A 142 11.31 4.64 25.40
N ARG A 143 12.49 4.20 25.92
CA ARG A 143 12.72 2.81 26.25
C ARG A 143 11.67 2.30 27.24
N GLN A 144 11.07 1.18 26.90
CA GLN A 144 10.19 0.42 27.78
C GLN A 144 10.33 -1.08 27.49
N GLU A 145 10.01 -1.91 28.47
CA GLU A 145 10.00 -3.35 28.28
C GLU A 145 8.72 -3.75 27.56
N LEU A 146 8.86 -4.50 26.48
CA LEU A 146 7.77 -5.05 25.69
C LEU A 146 7.92 -6.56 25.59
N THR A 147 6.82 -7.27 25.74
CA THR A 147 6.79 -8.75 25.66
C THR A 147 6.73 -9.22 24.21
N ARG A 148 6.24 -8.37 23.31
CA ARG A 148 6.11 -8.65 21.89
C ARG A 148 7.36 -8.23 21.12
N PRO A 149 7.64 -8.88 19.96
CA PRO A 149 8.74 -8.47 19.13
C PRO A 149 8.50 -7.05 18.57
N VAL A 150 9.54 -6.22 18.61
CA VAL A 150 9.48 -4.83 18.16
C VAL A 150 10.07 -4.67 16.77
N LEU A 151 9.54 -3.72 15.99
CA LEU A 151 10.05 -3.29 14.69
C LEU A 151 10.28 -1.77 14.68
N PRO A 152 11.33 -1.29 14.02
CA PRO A 152 11.56 0.13 13.87
C PRO A 152 10.58 0.68 12.83
N LEU A 153 9.85 1.73 13.18
CA LEU A 153 9.02 2.51 12.28
C LEU A 153 9.54 3.93 12.21
N HIS A 154 9.92 4.33 11.03
CA HIS A 154 10.22 5.71 10.69
C HIS A 154 9.35 6.12 9.51
N THR A 155 8.40 7.02 9.76
CA THR A 155 7.47 7.44 8.71
C THR A 155 8.12 8.48 7.82
N VAL A 156 8.13 8.27 6.50
CA VAL A 156 8.61 9.25 5.51
C VAL A 156 7.42 9.82 4.76
N ARG A 157 7.31 11.17 4.74
CA ARG A 157 6.24 11.92 4.08
C ARG A 157 6.74 13.06 3.18
N TYR A 158 8.03 13.42 3.30
CA TYR A 158 8.67 14.45 2.49
C TYR A 158 10.17 14.14 2.33
N PHE A 159 10.89 14.93 1.55
CA PHE A 159 12.31 14.67 1.26
C PHE A 159 13.28 15.52 2.06
N GLU A 160 12.91 16.76 2.32
CA GLU A 160 13.80 17.74 2.95
C GLU A 160 13.05 18.48 4.07
N GLN A 161 13.77 18.88 5.10
CA GLN A 161 13.16 19.56 6.25
C GLN A 161 12.35 20.81 5.84
N GLY A 162 12.74 21.50 4.76
CA GLY A 162 12.01 22.64 4.20
C GLY A 162 10.63 22.29 3.60
N ASP A 163 10.39 21.01 3.31
CA ASP A 163 9.11 20.55 2.77
C ASP A 163 7.98 20.49 3.84
N LEU A 164 8.35 20.56 5.13
CA LEU A 164 7.39 20.46 6.24
C LEU A 164 6.27 21.50 6.15
N GLU A 165 6.61 22.73 5.83
CA GLU A 165 5.61 23.81 5.69
C GLU A 165 4.63 23.53 4.56
N THR A 166 5.11 22.98 3.44
CA THR A 166 4.27 22.56 2.32
C THR A 166 3.32 21.45 2.72
N LEU A 167 3.79 20.45 3.49
CA LEU A 167 2.95 19.39 4.01
C LEU A 167 1.88 19.92 4.98
N GLN A 168 2.23 20.90 5.83
CA GLN A 168 1.26 21.57 6.70
C GLN A 168 0.17 22.27 5.90
N MET A 169 0.54 22.97 4.81
CA MET A 169 -0.43 23.62 3.92
C MET A 169 -1.38 22.60 3.27
N LEU A 170 -0.85 21.46 2.78
CA LEU A 170 -1.67 20.40 2.21
C LEU A 170 -2.67 19.84 3.22
N ARG A 171 -2.24 19.60 4.46
CA ARG A 171 -3.14 19.11 5.51
C ARG A 171 -4.21 20.14 5.88
N ALA A 172 -3.84 21.42 5.97
CA ALA A 172 -4.81 22.50 6.20
C ALA A 172 -5.90 22.52 5.12
N ILE A 173 -5.51 22.36 3.85
CA ILE A 173 -6.44 22.29 2.71
C ILE A 173 -7.31 21.04 2.79
N ARG A 174 -6.71 19.87 3.04
CA ARG A 174 -7.42 18.59 3.16
C ARG A 174 -8.51 18.64 4.23
N ASP A 175 -8.15 19.17 5.40
CA ASP A 175 -9.00 19.16 6.58
C ASP A 175 -9.90 20.40 6.64
N ASN A 176 -9.76 21.35 5.68
CA ASN A 176 -10.48 22.61 5.59
C ASN A 176 -10.39 23.43 6.89
N ILE A 177 -9.18 23.54 7.42
CA ILE A 177 -8.85 24.28 8.64
C ILE A 177 -7.80 25.36 8.35
N SER A 178 -7.59 26.28 9.28
CA SER A 178 -6.50 27.24 9.15
C SER A 178 -5.14 26.58 9.41
N LEU A 179 -4.08 27.13 8.83
CA LEU A 179 -2.71 26.62 9.02
C LEU A 179 -2.30 26.58 10.52
N ARG A 180 -2.87 27.44 11.36
CA ARG A 180 -2.62 27.49 12.80
C ARG A 180 -3.28 26.33 13.56
N GLU A 181 -4.30 25.74 12.99
CA GLU A 181 -5.06 24.63 13.58
C GLU A 181 -4.51 23.26 13.15
N VAL A 182 -3.58 23.24 12.17
CA VAL A 182 -2.87 21.99 11.83
C VAL A 182 -2.08 21.54 13.04
N GLY A 183 -2.33 20.31 13.47
CA GLY A 183 -1.61 19.68 14.58
C GLY A 183 -0.10 19.66 14.36
N HIS A 184 0.64 19.43 15.41
CA HIS A 184 2.10 19.33 15.34
C HIS A 184 2.50 18.20 14.40
N LEU A 185 3.27 18.51 13.35
CA LEU A 185 3.91 17.55 12.47
C LEU A 185 5.34 17.32 12.94
N SER A 186 5.77 16.05 12.88
CA SER A 186 7.16 15.72 13.17
C SER A 186 8.08 16.36 12.12
N SER A 187 9.12 17.03 12.58
CA SER A 187 10.16 17.62 11.73
C SER A 187 11.16 16.58 11.19
N HIS A 188 10.92 15.29 11.46
CA HIS A 188 11.85 14.19 11.14
C HIS A 188 11.24 13.15 10.20
N GLU A 189 10.09 13.42 9.55
CA GLU A 189 9.43 12.50 8.62
C GLU A 189 10.02 12.57 7.19
N PHE A 190 11.34 12.66 7.05
CA PHE A 190 12.05 12.65 5.76
C PHE A 190 12.99 11.45 5.64
N LEU A 191 13.40 11.12 4.42
CA LEU A 191 14.25 9.97 4.15
C LEU A 191 15.65 10.16 4.76
N LEU A 192 15.98 9.35 5.77
CA LEU A 192 17.29 9.32 6.42
C LEU A 192 18.26 8.41 5.66
N ALA A 193 19.56 8.62 5.87
CA ALA A 193 20.56 7.64 5.49
C ALA A 193 20.43 6.37 6.36
N PRO A 194 20.77 5.17 5.84
CA PRO A 194 20.66 3.92 6.60
C PRO A 194 21.34 3.96 7.97
N GLU A 195 22.52 4.52 8.04
CA GLU A 195 23.30 4.63 9.28
C GLU A 195 22.58 5.50 10.32
N SER A 196 22.07 6.65 9.89
CA SER A 196 21.31 7.55 10.78
C SER A 196 19.99 6.92 11.25
N LEU A 197 19.36 6.12 10.38
CA LEU A 197 18.16 5.38 10.76
C LEU A 197 18.50 4.25 11.75
N GLU A 198 19.60 3.52 11.58
CA GLU A 198 20.07 2.52 12.54
C GLU A 198 20.38 3.15 13.90
N GLU A 199 21.13 4.27 13.92
CA GLU A 199 21.47 5.02 15.13
C GLU A 199 20.22 5.49 15.91
N ALA A 200 19.16 5.91 15.21
CA ALA A 200 17.92 6.37 15.83
C ALA A 200 17.20 5.31 16.69
N PHE A 201 17.45 4.02 16.45
CA PHE A 201 16.86 2.93 17.22
C PHE A 201 17.88 2.19 18.14
N ALA A 202 19.16 2.36 17.90
CA ALA A 202 20.22 1.59 18.59
C ALA A 202 20.23 1.79 20.10
N GLU A 203 19.86 2.97 20.59
CA GLU A 203 19.86 3.28 22.03
C GLU A 203 18.65 2.69 22.75
N ASN A 204 17.45 2.95 22.23
CA ASN A 204 16.20 2.61 22.91
C ASN A 204 15.69 1.20 22.57
N PHE A 205 15.82 0.76 21.32
CA PHE A 205 15.28 -0.53 20.86
C PHE A 205 16.26 -1.25 19.91
N PRO A 206 17.48 -1.60 20.35
CA PRO A 206 18.46 -2.27 19.49
C PRO A 206 17.95 -3.61 18.95
N GLU A 207 17.07 -4.29 19.66
CA GLU A 207 16.44 -5.55 19.25
C GLU A 207 15.49 -5.39 18.04
N SER A 208 15.03 -4.18 17.75
CA SER A 208 14.15 -3.91 16.62
C SER A 208 14.83 -4.12 15.26
N LEU A 209 16.17 -3.85 15.20
CA LEU A 209 16.94 -3.96 13.98
C LEU A 209 17.08 -5.41 13.48
N PRO A 210 17.53 -6.39 14.31
CA PRO A 210 17.55 -7.80 13.88
C PRO A 210 16.15 -8.38 13.64
N ASN A 211 15.13 -7.91 14.33
CA ASN A 211 13.75 -8.32 14.05
C ASN A 211 13.31 -7.88 12.65
N LEU A 212 13.63 -6.64 12.26
CA LEU A 212 13.35 -6.14 10.92
C LEU A 212 14.09 -6.94 9.85
N GLU A 213 15.38 -7.18 10.04
CA GLU A 213 16.21 -7.96 9.11
C GLU A 213 15.63 -9.37 8.90
N LYS A 214 15.24 -10.04 9.99
CA LYS A 214 14.57 -11.34 9.94
C LYS A 214 13.25 -11.27 9.18
N LEU A 215 12.40 -10.29 9.48
CA LEU A 215 11.12 -10.12 8.80
C LEU A 215 11.29 -9.93 7.29
N ILE A 216 12.25 -9.11 6.86
CA ILE A 216 12.50 -8.84 5.44
C ILE A 216 13.03 -10.07 4.71
N ALA A 217 13.85 -10.90 5.39
CA ALA A 217 14.34 -12.15 4.82
C ALA A 217 13.20 -13.14 4.50
N ASP A 218 12.08 -13.05 5.21
CA ASP A 218 10.90 -13.89 5.00
C ASP A 218 9.98 -13.37 3.88
N VAL A 219 10.24 -12.18 3.31
CA VAL A 219 9.42 -11.60 2.25
C VAL A 219 9.78 -12.20 0.89
N HIS A 220 8.85 -13.00 0.35
CA HIS A 220 9.00 -13.68 -0.94
C HIS A 220 7.71 -13.64 -1.75
N TYR A 221 7.58 -12.67 -2.66
CA TYR A 221 6.48 -12.67 -3.61
C TYR A 221 6.92 -12.14 -4.97
N GLU A 222 6.33 -12.72 -6.00
CA GLU A 222 6.43 -12.24 -7.37
C GLU A 222 5.09 -11.69 -7.80
N ILE A 223 5.13 -10.56 -8.49
CA ILE A 223 3.94 -9.96 -9.09
C ILE A 223 3.96 -10.27 -10.56
N ASN A 224 2.89 -10.94 -11.00
CA ASN A 224 2.69 -11.20 -12.41
C ASN A 224 2.24 -9.89 -13.09
N THR A 225 3.09 -9.36 -13.97
CA THR A 225 2.85 -8.14 -14.74
C THR A 225 2.32 -8.41 -16.14
N ASP A 226 2.03 -9.69 -16.49
CA ASP A 226 1.46 -10.05 -17.78
C ASP A 226 0.11 -9.37 -17.97
N LEU A 227 -0.07 -8.77 -19.13
CA LEU A 227 -1.35 -8.19 -19.50
C LEU A 227 -2.42 -9.29 -19.61
N LYS A 228 -3.39 -9.26 -18.72
CA LYS A 228 -4.54 -10.17 -18.73
C LYS A 228 -5.79 -9.39 -19.03
N LEU A 229 -6.30 -9.56 -20.23
CA LEU A 229 -7.61 -9.00 -20.59
C LEU A 229 -8.71 -9.87 -19.98
N PRO A 230 -9.65 -9.30 -19.20
CA PRO A 230 -10.75 -10.05 -18.65
C PRO A 230 -11.64 -10.58 -19.79
N ARG A 231 -12.09 -11.83 -19.67
CA ARG A 231 -13.10 -12.39 -20.61
C ARG A 231 -14.48 -12.02 -20.08
N PHE A 232 -15.35 -11.48 -20.96
CA PHE A 232 -16.74 -11.17 -20.63
C PHE A 232 -17.50 -12.44 -20.22
N ASN A 233 -17.30 -13.53 -20.99
CA ASN A 233 -17.80 -14.84 -20.67
C ASN A 233 -16.65 -15.85 -20.73
N PRO A 234 -16.24 -16.48 -19.60
CA PRO A 234 -15.12 -17.44 -19.58
C PRO A 234 -15.45 -18.75 -20.29
N GLU A 235 -16.75 -19.09 -20.46
CA GLU A 235 -17.21 -20.36 -21.02
C GLU A 235 -17.37 -20.32 -22.55
N ARG A 236 -17.36 -19.11 -23.15
CA ARG A 236 -17.56 -18.92 -24.60
C ARG A 236 -16.44 -18.09 -25.22
N PRO A 237 -16.09 -18.34 -26.49
CA PRO A 237 -15.20 -17.48 -27.25
C PRO A 237 -15.75 -16.06 -27.34
N ALA A 238 -14.90 -15.04 -27.05
CA ALA A 238 -15.34 -13.64 -27.03
C ALA A 238 -15.95 -13.18 -28.37
N VAL A 239 -15.46 -13.70 -29.48
CA VAL A 239 -15.95 -13.38 -30.84
C VAL A 239 -17.39 -13.89 -31.07
N GLU A 240 -17.70 -15.10 -30.57
CA GLU A 240 -19.06 -15.65 -30.66
C GLU A 240 -20.03 -14.86 -29.80
N GLU A 241 -19.63 -14.55 -28.58
CA GLU A 241 -20.42 -13.73 -27.64
C GLU A 241 -20.71 -12.35 -28.22
N LEU A 242 -19.68 -11.68 -28.76
CA LEU A 242 -19.81 -10.37 -29.40
C LEU A 242 -20.78 -10.44 -30.59
N ARG A 243 -20.65 -11.45 -31.44
CA ARG A 243 -21.50 -11.64 -32.63
C ARG A 243 -22.97 -11.85 -32.23
N GLU A 244 -23.24 -12.62 -31.21
CA GLU A 244 -24.62 -12.86 -30.72
C GLU A 244 -25.20 -11.61 -30.07
N LEU A 245 -24.47 -10.93 -29.20
CA LEU A 245 -24.92 -9.69 -28.58
C LEU A 245 -25.20 -8.60 -29.60
N ALA A 246 -24.33 -8.45 -30.59
CA ALA A 246 -24.46 -7.44 -31.65
C ALA A 246 -25.72 -7.72 -32.53
N LYS A 247 -25.92 -8.99 -32.96
CA LYS A 247 -27.15 -9.38 -33.71
C LYS A 247 -28.41 -9.19 -32.88
N THR A 248 -28.41 -9.57 -31.64
CA THR A 248 -29.50 -9.36 -30.72
C THR A 248 -29.82 -7.87 -30.54
N GLY A 249 -28.76 -7.04 -30.38
CA GLY A 249 -28.88 -5.59 -30.29
C GLY A 249 -29.46 -4.96 -31.56
N LEU A 250 -29.06 -5.44 -32.76
CA LEU A 250 -29.58 -4.98 -34.03
C LEU A 250 -31.07 -5.32 -34.19
N ALA A 251 -31.43 -6.56 -33.82
CA ALA A 251 -32.86 -7.00 -33.86
C ALA A 251 -33.73 -6.19 -32.88
N LYS A 252 -33.26 -5.93 -31.66
CA LYS A 252 -34.01 -5.07 -30.69
C LYS A 252 -34.23 -3.65 -31.19
N ARG A 253 -33.39 -3.15 -32.08
CA ARG A 253 -33.53 -1.84 -32.72
C ARG A 253 -34.43 -1.86 -33.98
N GLY A 254 -34.94 -3.02 -34.37
CA GLY A 254 -35.76 -3.19 -35.59
C GLY A 254 -34.97 -3.04 -36.90
N LEU A 255 -33.65 -3.21 -36.87
CA LEU A 255 -32.74 -3.03 -37.99
C LEU A 255 -32.20 -4.34 -38.58
N ALA A 256 -32.67 -5.49 -38.08
CA ALA A 256 -32.33 -6.79 -38.64
C ALA A 256 -32.84 -6.92 -40.08
N GLY A 257 -32.06 -7.57 -40.95
CA GLY A 257 -32.43 -7.74 -42.38
C GLY A 257 -32.33 -6.48 -43.24
N THR A 258 -31.83 -5.38 -42.71
CA THR A 258 -31.60 -4.13 -43.42
C THR A 258 -30.12 -3.99 -43.86
N ALA A 259 -29.77 -2.85 -44.54
CA ALA A 259 -28.41 -2.52 -44.90
C ALA A 259 -27.45 -2.51 -43.66
N TYR A 260 -28.01 -2.26 -42.45
CA TYR A 260 -27.25 -2.30 -41.19
C TYR A 260 -26.77 -3.71 -40.84
N GLN A 261 -27.50 -4.76 -41.25
CA GLN A 261 -27.05 -6.13 -41.05
C GLN A 261 -25.73 -6.41 -41.80
N VAL A 262 -25.66 -5.98 -43.08
CA VAL A 262 -24.46 -6.16 -43.90
C VAL A 262 -23.28 -5.40 -43.32
N ARG A 263 -23.54 -4.17 -42.84
CA ARG A 263 -22.51 -3.36 -42.19
C ARG A 263 -22.03 -3.98 -40.90
N LEU A 264 -22.94 -4.52 -40.05
CA LEU A 264 -22.57 -5.21 -38.83
C LEU A 264 -21.66 -6.41 -39.10
N ASP A 265 -22.01 -7.24 -40.10
CA ASP A 265 -21.20 -8.41 -40.43
C ASP A 265 -19.79 -8.00 -40.89
N GLN A 266 -19.65 -6.94 -41.67
CA GLN A 266 -18.35 -6.36 -42.07
C GLN A 266 -17.54 -5.88 -40.86
N GLU A 267 -18.14 -5.14 -39.92
CA GLU A 267 -17.44 -4.66 -38.73
C GLU A 267 -17.00 -5.81 -37.82
N LEU A 268 -17.85 -6.83 -37.65
CA LEU A 268 -17.48 -8.02 -36.86
C LEU A 268 -16.32 -8.81 -37.48
N ASP A 269 -16.23 -8.86 -38.80
CA ASP A 269 -15.13 -9.51 -39.49
C ASP A 269 -13.81 -8.73 -39.33
N VAL A 270 -13.87 -7.40 -39.34
CA VAL A 270 -12.69 -6.54 -39.06
C VAL A 270 -12.20 -6.70 -37.62
N ILE A 271 -13.13 -6.77 -36.65
CA ILE A 271 -12.77 -6.95 -35.21
C ILE A 271 -12.15 -8.34 -34.97
N HIS A 272 -12.50 -9.31 -35.79
CA HIS A 272 -12.00 -10.69 -35.65
C HIS A 272 -10.57 -10.89 -36.22
N GLN A 273 -10.11 -10.01 -37.13
CA GLN A 273 -8.75 -10.02 -37.67
C GLN A 273 -7.73 -9.49 -36.65
#